data_909343604886e741d57e84a8f0bb2809
#
_entry.id   909343604886e741d57e84a8f0bb2809
#
_cell.length_a   1.000
_cell.length_b   1.000
_cell.length_c   1.000
_cell.angle_alpha   90.00
_cell.angle_beta   90.00
_cell.angle_gamma   90.00
#
_symmetry.space_group_name_H-M   'P 1'
#
loop_
_entity.id
_entity.type
_entity.pdbx_description
1 polymer ?
#
loop_
_entity_poly.entity_id
_entity_poly.type
_entity_poly.pdbx_seq_one_letter_code
_entity_poly.pdbx_strand_id
1 'polypeptide(L)'
;MLALALEEEPDVERILGLQQAPAPLLGPKFEHVAAAPGDQRFEIALAEADAVVLFPLLEVGERDARAARERLTASVRRTLEAATRASTVVLWSSGVVYGGHPDNPVPLDEEAPLRANFDFAPARALDEAERQVLDASVGSPEAIRVVLRGAAVWAPSWHSFLARALTGPAMVGVRGYNPQVQSLDPDDAVRAMVLAASGQLRGVYNVAPDDSVAASEAAQLAGRRRVEVPESAAFAVGERLASVGVTITTPGELNYHMYPWVLSNRRLREAGWAPAKSTREAMVDAGHAVPDGVRLGRVQVRRGDVIRGAAAAMAFVAALAALARRRGGRA
;
A
#
# COMPACT_ATOMS: atom_id res chain seq x y z
N MET A 1 7.41 5.02 13.09
CA MET A 1 8.65 4.88 12.31
C MET A 1 9.13 6.24 11.78
N LEU A 2 8.43 6.93 10.87
CA LEU A 2 8.87 8.24 10.35
C LEU A 2 9.13 9.26 11.46
N ALA A 3 8.21 9.41 12.42
CA ALA A 3 8.40 10.35 13.51
C ALA A 3 9.65 10.02 14.37
N LEU A 4 9.96 8.75 14.59
CA LEU A 4 11.19 8.34 15.28
C LEU A 4 12.45 8.67 14.49
N ALA A 5 12.42 8.50 13.17
CA ALA A 5 13.54 8.87 12.32
C ALA A 5 13.75 10.39 12.28
N LEU A 6 12.66 11.16 12.19
CA LEU A 6 12.72 12.63 12.25
C LEU A 6 13.17 13.16 13.62
N GLU A 7 12.95 12.39 14.70
CA GLU A 7 13.43 12.74 16.04
C GLU A 7 14.96 12.82 16.12
N GLU A 8 15.64 11.99 15.31
CA GLU A 8 17.10 11.91 15.23
C GLU A 8 17.72 13.02 14.36
N GLU A 9 16.90 13.67 13.52
CA GLU A 9 17.39 14.73 12.63
C GLU A 9 17.68 16.02 13.42
N PRO A 10 18.91 16.58 13.29
CA PRO A 10 19.32 17.76 14.09
C PRO A 10 18.52 19.02 13.73
N ASP A 11 18.09 19.15 12.47
CA ASP A 11 17.37 20.32 11.96
C ASP A 11 15.86 20.26 12.24
N VAL A 12 15.36 19.16 12.82
CA VAL A 12 13.97 19.00 13.21
C VAL A 12 13.78 19.39 14.68
N GLU A 13 13.05 20.45 14.92
CA GLU A 13 12.76 20.95 16.28
C GLU A 13 11.47 20.35 16.85
N ARG A 14 10.44 20.18 16.00
CA ARG A 14 9.10 19.72 16.41
C ARG A 14 8.47 18.83 15.34
N ILE A 15 7.78 17.79 15.78
CA ILE A 15 7.07 16.84 14.93
C ILE A 15 5.61 16.80 15.36
N LEU A 16 4.70 17.15 14.45
CA LEU A 16 3.25 17.11 14.69
C LEU A 16 2.64 15.90 14.00
N GLY A 17 2.15 14.95 14.77
CA GLY A 17 1.39 13.80 14.26
C GLY A 17 -0.10 14.12 14.21
N LEU A 18 -0.63 14.44 13.03
CA LEU A 18 -2.04 14.80 12.82
C LEU A 18 -2.86 13.57 12.46
N GLN A 19 -3.61 13.04 13.40
CA GLN A 19 -4.52 11.90 13.20
C GLN A 19 -5.57 11.84 14.30
N GLN A 20 -6.76 11.30 14.02
CA GLN A 20 -7.83 11.15 15.02
C GLN A 20 -7.52 10.04 16.05
N ALA A 21 -6.91 8.93 15.59
CA ALA A 21 -6.57 7.83 16.48
C ALA A 21 -5.43 8.22 17.43
N PRO A 22 -5.45 7.75 18.69
CA PRO A 22 -4.35 8.00 19.62
C PRO A 22 -3.02 7.51 19.05
N ALA A 23 -1.98 8.32 19.19
CA ALA A 23 -0.61 7.94 18.88
C ALA A 23 0.15 7.58 20.16
N PRO A 24 1.10 6.61 20.11
CA PRO A 24 2.02 6.40 21.22
C PRO A 24 2.91 7.63 21.41
N LEU A 25 3.40 7.83 22.63
CA LEU A 25 4.48 8.81 22.89
C LEU A 25 5.76 8.29 22.22
N LEU A 26 6.29 9.06 21.28
CA LEU A 26 7.43 8.64 20.47
C LEU A 26 8.75 9.27 20.90
N GLY A 27 8.75 10.53 21.38
CA GLY A 27 9.94 11.24 21.82
C GLY A 27 9.64 12.67 22.23
N PRO A 28 10.65 13.44 22.68
CA PRO A 28 10.47 14.81 23.17
C PRO A 28 10.07 15.83 22.11
N LYS A 29 10.44 15.62 20.83
CA LYS A 29 10.04 16.50 19.72
C LYS A 29 8.64 16.18 19.19
N PHE A 30 8.08 14.99 19.51
CA PHE A 30 6.81 14.53 18.97
C PHE A 30 5.61 15.00 19.79
N GLU A 31 4.65 15.62 19.11
CA GLU A 31 3.36 16.01 19.64
C GLU A 31 2.24 15.39 18.82
N HIS A 32 1.31 14.69 19.46
CA HIS A 32 0.10 14.19 18.84
C HIS A 32 -1.01 15.20 18.90
N VAL A 33 -1.54 15.57 17.74
CA VAL A 33 -2.72 16.43 17.61
C VAL A 33 -3.88 15.59 17.13
N ALA A 34 -4.83 15.30 18.02
CA ALA A 34 -6.05 14.56 17.70
C ALA A 34 -7.00 15.46 16.89
N ALA A 35 -6.80 15.49 15.57
CA ALA A 35 -7.55 16.32 14.64
C ALA A 35 -7.66 15.65 13.27
N ALA A 36 -8.68 16.02 12.51
CA ALA A 36 -8.90 15.60 11.13
C ALA A 36 -8.93 16.81 10.19
N PRO A 37 -8.71 16.59 8.88
CA PRO A 37 -8.87 17.63 7.88
C PRO A 37 -10.25 18.32 7.97
N GLY A 38 -10.24 19.65 8.18
CA GLY A 38 -11.41 20.47 8.43
C GLY A 38 -11.64 20.84 9.90
N ASP A 39 -10.88 20.30 10.83
CA ASP A 39 -10.87 20.75 12.22
C ASP A 39 -9.96 21.97 12.37
N GLN A 40 -10.37 22.97 13.14
CA GLN A 40 -9.56 24.17 13.38
C GLN A 40 -8.16 23.86 13.92
N ARG A 41 -8.03 22.85 14.80
CA ARG A 41 -6.73 22.41 15.32
C ARG A 41 -5.82 21.86 14.25
N PHE A 42 -6.37 21.13 13.28
CA PHE A 42 -5.66 20.60 12.13
C PHE A 42 -5.12 21.74 11.26
N GLU A 43 -5.95 22.73 10.97
CA GLU A 43 -5.57 23.88 10.13
C GLU A 43 -4.51 24.75 10.82
N ILE A 44 -4.64 25.00 12.12
CA ILE A 44 -3.62 25.75 12.91
C ILE A 44 -2.27 25.01 12.87
N ALA A 45 -2.27 23.72 13.12
CA ALA A 45 -1.04 22.93 13.15
C ALA A 45 -0.33 22.92 11.79
N LEU A 46 -1.06 22.83 10.69
CA LEU A 46 -0.52 22.87 9.33
C LEU A 46 -0.04 24.25 8.92
N ALA A 47 -0.71 25.31 9.36
CA ALA A 47 -0.31 26.69 9.06
C ALA A 47 1.07 27.06 9.68
N GLU A 48 1.51 26.33 10.70
CA GLU A 48 2.80 26.52 11.35
C GLU A 48 3.89 25.60 10.80
N ALA A 49 3.54 24.58 10.01
CA ALA A 49 4.47 23.56 9.53
C ALA A 49 5.38 24.08 8.41
N ASP A 50 6.68 23.84 8.52
CA ASP A 50 7.66 24.13 7.46
C ASP A 50 7.75 22.99 6.45
N ALA A 51 7.50 21.74 6.87
CA ALA A 51 7.42 20.57 6.01
C ALA A 51 6.17 19.73 6.34
N VAL A 52 5.50 19.22 5.31
CA VAL A 52 4.31 18.37 5.44
C VAL A 52 4.53 17.06 4.71
N VAL A 53 4.36 15.94 5.43
CA VAL A 53 4.39 14.61 4.84
C VAL A 53 3.00 13.99 4.89
N LEU A 54 2.43 13.74 3.71
CA LEU A 54 1.09 13.16 3.54
C LEU A 54 1.18 11.64 3.34
N PHE A 55 0.38 10.93 4.14
CA PHE A 55 0.14 9.50 3.99
C PHE A 55 -1.34 9.27 3.67
N PRO A 56 -1.74 9.30 2.39
CA PRO A 56 -3.12 9.06 2.04
C PRO A 56 -3.44 7.57 2.18
N LEU A 57 -4.04 7.19 3.29
CA LEU A 57 -4.50 5.84 3.53
C LEU A 57 -5.96 5.72 3.09
N LEU A 58 -6.23 4.87 2.10
CA LEU A 58 -7.57 4.36 1.88
C LEU A 58 -7.80 3.20 2.83
N GLU A 59 -8.77 3.34 3.72
CA GLU A 59 -9.22 2.22 4.53
C GLU A 59 -9.76 1.12 3.62
N VAL A 60 -9.09 -0.02 3.69
CA VAL A 60 -9.48 -1.17 2.91
C VAL A 60 -10.70 -1.80 3.55
N GLY A 61 -11.79 -1.93 2.80
CA GLY A 61 -13.06 -2.48 3.28
C GLY A 61 -14.20 -1.47 3.28
N GLU A 62 -13.97 -0.26 2.82
CA GLU A 62 -15.04 0.70 2.66
C GLU A 62 -16.00 0.25 1.55
N ARG A 63 -17.29 0.09 1.91
CA ARG A 63 -18.33 -0.39 0.99
C ARG A 63 -18.57 0.55 -0.19
N ASP A 64 -18.26 1.82 -0.03
CA ASP A 64 -18.36 2.84 -1.07
C ASP A 64 -16.96 3.35 -1.45
N ALA A 65 -16.34 2.67 -2.40
CA ALA A 65 -15.03 3.02 -2.91
C ALA A 65 -14.97 4.41 -3.56
N ARG A 66 -16.10 4.91 -4.07
CA ARG A 66 -16.21 6.26 -4.65
C ARG A 66 -16.17 7.30 -3.55
N ALA A 67 -17.00 7.15 -2.51
CA ALA A 67 -17.01 8.06 -1.38
C ALA A 67 -15.68 8.08 -0.63
N ALA A 68 -15.01 6.92 -0.49
CA ALA A 68 -13.67 6.82 0.08
C ALA A 68 -12.65 7.64 -0.70
N ARG A 69 -12.65 7.50 -2.02
CA ARG A 69 -11.79 8.28 -2.90
C ARG A 69 -12.07 9.78 -2.79
N GLU A 70 -13.33 10.18 -2.84
CA GLU A 70 -13.73 11.59 -2.74
C GLU A 70 -13.31 12.21 -1.40
N ARG A 71 -13.43 11.46 -0.28
CA ARG A 71 -12.95 11.92 1.03
C ARG A 71 -11.43 12.05 1.07
N LEU A 72 -10.70 11.09 0.52
CA LEU A 72 -9.23 11.14 0.49
C LEU A 72 -8.75 12.34 -0.32
N THR A 73 -9.27 12.54 -1.52
CA THR A 73 -8.86 13.66 -2.37
C THR A 73 -9.26 15.01 -1.77
N ALA A 74 -10.41 15.10 -1.10
CA ALA A 74 -10.80 16.29 -0.34
C ALA A 74 -9.87 16.53 0.86
N SER A 75 -9.46 15.47 1.56
CA SER A 75 -8.49 15.55 2.66
C SER A 75 -7.14 16.07 2.19
N VAL A 76 -6.59 15.53 1.09
CA VAL A 76 -5.33 16.01 0.51
C VAL A 76 -5.42 17.50 0.15
N ARG A 77 -6.49 17.90 -0.54
CA ARG A 77 -6.69 19.29 -0.92
C ARG A 77 -6.72 20.23 0.30
N ARG A 78 -7.50 19.91 1.33
CA ARG A 78 -7.59 20.70 2.56
C ARG A 78 -6.25 20.80 3.28
N THR A 79 -5.48 19.71 3.29
CA THR A 79 -4.12 19.72 3.88
C THR A 79 -3.20 20.68 3.12
N LEU A 80 -3.24 20.65 1.79
CA LEU A 80 -2.45 21.58 0.96
C LEU A 80 -2.86 23.04 1.15
N GLU A 81 -4.17 23.31 1.21
CA GLU A 81 -4.72 24.65 1.42
C GLU A 81 -4.37 25.23 2.82
N ALA A 82 -4.32 24.37 3.83
CA ALA A 82 -3.96 24.76 5.20
C ALA A 82 -2.44 24.94 5.40
N ALA A 83 -1.61 24.23 4.65
CA ALA A 83 -0.15 24.24 4.74
C ALA A 83 0.47 25.49 4.07
N THR A 84 0.03 26.69 4.50
CA THR A 84 0.34 27.97 3.83
C THR A 84 1.82 28.39 3.94
N ARG A 85 2.53 27.93 4.99
CA ARG A 85 3.94 28.23 5.24
C ARG A 85 4.88 27.11 4.80
N ALA A 86 4.33 25.95 4.43
CA ALA A 86 5.14 24.81 4.10
C ALA A 86 6.09 25.12 2.92
N SER A 87 7.38 25.01 3.17
CA SER A 87 8.43 25.09 2.16
C SER A 87 8.59 23.75 1.42
N THR A 88 8.15 22.64 2.03
CA THR A 88 8.26 21.30 1.47
C THR A 88 6.97 20.52 1.71
N VAL A 89 6.45 19.91 0.66
CA VAL A 89 5.30 18.99 0.71
C VAL A 89 5.70 17.66 0.08
N VAL A 90 5.60 16.59 0.86
CA VAL A 90 5.92 15.23 0.45
C VAL A 90 4.65 14.38 0.46
N LEU A 91 4.37 13.70 -0.64
CA LEU A 91 3.33 12.68 -0.71
C LEU A 91 3.98 11.29 -0.76
N TRP A 92 3.66 10.44 0.20
CA TRP A 92 3.91 9.02 0.08
C TRP A 92 2.82 8.37 -0.78
N SER A 93 3.17 8.07 -2.02
CA SER A 93 2.34 7.37 -2.98
C SER A 93 2.78 5.92 -3.14
N SER A 94 2.34 5.24 -4.17
CA SER A 94 2.69 3.84 -4.44
C SER A 94 2.82 3.59 -5.94
N GLY A 95 3.70 2.66 -6.31
CA GLY A 95 3.83 2.18 -7.68
C GLY A 95 2.54 1.57 -8.28
N VAL A 96 1.50 1.34 -7.48
CA VAL A 96 0.19 0.90 -7.98
C VAL A 96 -0.45 1.89 -8.98
N VAL A 97 -0.02 3.16 -8.98
CA VAL A 97 -0.50 4.17 -9.93
C VAL A 97 -0.11 3.86 -11.39
N TYR A 98 0.94 3.08 -11.61
CA TYR A 98 1.31 2.61 -12.94
C TYR A 98 0.38 1.52 -13.48
N GLY A 99 -0.38 0.85 -12.59
CA GLY A 99 -1.25 -0.27 -12.94
C GLY A 99 -0.50 -1.60 -13.13
N GLY A 100 -1.20 -2.70 -12.94
CA GLY A 100 -0.74 -4.04 -13.28
C GLY A 100 -1.15 -4.37 -14.72
N HIS A 101 -0.24 -4.31 -15.68
CA HIS A 101 -0.53 -4.53 -17.10
C HIS A 101 0.48 -5.50 -17.73
N PRO A 102 0.04 -6.33 -18.71
CA PRO A 102 0.91 -7.32 -19.34
C PRO A 102 2.04 -6.71 -20.18
N ASP A 103 1.87 -5.46 -20.59
CA ASP A 103 2.81 -4.70 -21.43
C ASP A 103 3.65 -3.69 -20.62
N ASN A 104 3.62 -3.77 -19.29
CA ASN A 104 4.48 -2.92 -18.46
C ASN A 104 5.96 -3.23 -18.73
N PRO A 105 6.79 -2.19 -18.96
CA PRO A 105 8.23 -2.38 -18.93
C PRO A 105 8.71 -2.83 -17.54
N VAL A 106 9.80 -3.58 -17.51
CA VAL A 106 10.42 -4.04 -16.26
C VAL A 106 11.89 -3.65 -16.30
N PRO A 107 12.31 -2.69 -15.46
CA PRO A 107 11.51 -1.92 -14.50
C PRO A 107 10.78 -0.72 -15.12
N LEU A 108 9.77 -0.20 -14.39
CA LEU A 108 9.08 1.07 -14.64
C LEU A 108 9.90 2.24 -14.08
N ASP A 109 10.13 3.25 -14.87
CA ASP A 109 10.70 4.53 -14.42
C ASP A 109 9.61 5.58 -14.14
N GLU A 110 10.01 6.75 -13.68
CA GLU A 110 9.09 7.84 -13.32
C GLU A 110 8.38 8.47 -14.54
N GLU A 111 8.90 8.27 -15.74
CA GLU A 111 8.34 8.76 -17.02
C GLU A 111 7.30 7.76 -17.58
N ALA A 112 7.21 6.56 -17.02
CA ALA A 112 6.22 5.58 -17.43
C ALA A 112 4.79 6.12 -17.22
N PRO A 113 3.85 5.86 -18.16
CA PRO A 113 2.50 6.39 -18.07
C PRO A 113 1.74 5.84 -16.87
N LEU A 114 0.99 6.70 -16.18
CA LEU A 114 0.09 6.30 -15.11
C LEU A 114 -1.16 5.66 -15.71
N ARG A 115 -1.35 4.38 -15.44
CA ARG A 115 -2.46 3.57 -15.95
C ARG A 115 -3.14 2.81 -14.82
N ALA A 116 -3.44 3.50 -13.70
CA ALA A 116 -4.10 2.89 -12.56
C ALA A 116 -5.32 2.07 -12.98
N ASN A 117 -5.37 0.79 -12.57
CA ASN A 117 -6.48 -0.09 -12.93
C ASN A 117 -7.82 0.49 -12.48
N PHE A 118 -8.78 0.56 -13.40
CA PHE A 118 -10.04 1.30 -13.21
C PHE A 118 -10.82 0.86 -11.97
N ASP A 119 -10.89 -0.45 -11.73
CA ASP A 119 -11.65 -1.04 -10.62
C ASP A 119 -10.83 -1.15 -9.31
N PHE A 120 -9.65 -0.53 -9.26
CA PHE A 120 -8.85 -0.48 -8.05
C PHE A 120 -8.81 0.94 -7.48
N ALA A 121 -9.79 1.23 -6.62
CA ALA A 121 -9.98 2.55 -6.03
C ALA A 121 -8.74 3.14 -5.34
N PRO A 122 -7.90 2.37 -4.61
CA PRO A 122 -6.68 2.89 -4.02
C PRO A 122 -5.70 3.49 -5.03
N ALA A 123 -5.46 2.80 -6.17
CA ALA A 123 -4.55 3.30 -7.19
C ALA A 123 -5.05 4.62 -7.82
N ARG A 124 -6.36 4.69 -8.07
CA ARG A 124 -6.99 5.90 -8.62
C ARG A 124 -6.98 7.07 -7.67
N ALA A 125 -7.19 6.81 -6.38
CA ALA A 125 -7.15 7.86 -5.38
C ALA A 125 -5.75 8.43 -5.20
N LEU A 126 -4.72 7.58 -5.27
CA LEU A 126 -3.32 8.01 -5.24
C LEU A 126 -2.94 8.82 -6.49
N ASP A 127 -3.34 8.38 -7.69
CA ASP A 127 -3.14 9.13 -8.93
C ASP A 127 -3.75 10.55 -8.84
N GLU A 128 -4.95 10.68 -8.29
CA GLU A 128 -5.59 11.97 -8.07
C GLU A 128 -4.88 12.81 -7.00
N ALA A 129 -4.42 12.19 -5.91
CA ALA A 129 -3.65 12.85 -4.86
C ALA A 129 -2.31 13.38 -5.40
N GLU A 130 -1.61 12.60 -6.24
CA GLU A 130 -0.37 13.02 -6.90
C GLU A 130 -0.57 14.27 -7.76
N ARG A 131 -1.64 14.30 -8.56
CA ARG A 131 -1.98 15.48 -9.37
C ARG A 131 -2.24 16.71 -8.53
N GLN A 132 -2.97 16.58 -7.41
CA GLN A 132 -3.21 17.69 -6.50
C GLN A 132 -1.92 18.21 -5.85
N VAL A 133 -1.04 17.31 -5.41
CA VAL A 133 0.23 17.69 -4.80
C VAL A 133 1.15 18.35 -5.82
N LEU A 134 1.18 17.88 -7.06
CA LEU A 134 2.02 18.44 -8.11
C LEU A 134 1.45 19.73 -8.73
N ASP A 135 0.17 20.04 -8.51
CA ASP A 135 -0.47 21.26 -8.98
C ASP A 135 -0.06 22.45 -8.10
N ALA A 136 0.81 23.31 -8.63
CA ALA A 136 1.31 24.49 -7.93
C ALA A 136 0.21 25.53 -7.60
N SER A 137 -0.98 25.41 -8.18
CA SER A 137 -2.11 26.30 -7.87
C SER A 137 -2.81 25.95 -6.54
N VAL A 138 -2.47 24.80 -5.92
CA VAL A 138 -3.07 24.35 -4.65
C VAL A 138 -2.04 24.49 -3.51
N GLY A 139 -2.40 25.20 -2.46
CA GLY A 139 -1.55 25.46 -1.29
C GLY A 139 -0.46 26.49 -1.56
N SER A 140 0.73 26.37 -0.94
CA SER A 140 1.86 27.26 -1.13
C SER A 140 2.48 27.11 -2.54
N PRO A 141 2.49 28.15 -3.40
CA PRO A 141 3.04 28.07 -4.75
C PRO A 141 4.54 27.80 -4.78
N GLU A 142 5.27 28.31 -3.79
CA GLU A 142 6.74 28.24 -3.70
C GLU A 142 7.22 26.92 -3.09
N ALA A 143 6.31 26.09 -2.55
CA ALA A 143 6.69 24.86 -1.89
C ALA A 143 7.38 23.87 -2.85
N ILE A 144 8.43 23.25 -2.35
CA ILE A 144 9.04 22.08 -2.97
C ILE A 144 8.05 20.93 -2.86
N ARG A 145 7.70 20.33 -4.00
CA ARG A 145 6.71 19.24 -4.05
C ARG A 145 7.38 17.96 -4.47
N VAL A 146 7.20 16.93 -3.64
CA VAL A 146 7.80 15.62 -3.82
C VAL A 146 6.73 14.55 -3.78
N VAL A 147 6.71 13.67 -4.75
CA VAL A 147 5.92 12.45 -4.76
C VAL A 147 6.85 11.25 -4.72
N LEU A 148 6.70 10.43 -3.70
CA LEU A 148 7.43 9.18 -3.54
C LEU A 148 6.53 8.00 -3.88
N ARG A 149 6.75 7.36 -5.04
CA ARG A 149 6.04 6.15 -5.47
C ARG A 149 6.74 4.92 -4.92
N GLY A 150 6.28 4.43 -3.77
CA GLY A 150 6.87 3.27 -3.12
C GLY A 150 6.54 1.96 -3.83
N ALA A 151 7.52 1.07 -3.95
CA ALA A 151 7.26 -0.35 -4.19
C ALA A 151 6.47 -0.94 -3.01
N ALA A 152 5.98 -2.17 -3.17
CA ALA A 152 5.20 -2.82 -2.12
C ALA A 152 5.96 -2.92 -0.80
N VAL A 153 5.41 -2.37 0.27
CA VAL A 153 5.85 -2.63 1.64
C VAL A 153 5.00 -3.75 2.21
N TRP A 154 5.59 -4.92 2.41
CA TRP A 154 4.86 -6.12 2.88
C TRP A 154 4.75 -6.20 4.41
N ALA A 155 5.35 -5.27 5.15
CA ALA A 155 5.28 -5.26 6.60
C ALA A 155 3.82 -5.10 7.10
N PRO A 156 3.36 -5.91 8.08
CA PRO A 156 2.00 -5.84 8.61
C PRO A 156 1.62 -4.47 9.19
N SER A 157 2.60 -3.73 9.69
CA SER A 157 2.42 -2.37 10.24
C SER A 157 2.15 -1.30 9.16
N TRP A 158 2.37 -1.63 7.88
CA TRP A 158 2.26 -0.67 6.79
C TRP A 158 0.86 -0.57 6.16
N HIS A 159 -0.09 -1.42 6.58
CA HIS A 159 -1.49 -1.42 6.13
C HIS A 159 -1.69 -1.48 4.61
N SER A 160 -0.73 -2.04 3.86
CA SER A 160 -0.87 -2.22 2.41
C SER A 160 -1.77 -3.41 2.06
N PHE A 161 -2.37 -3.38 0.86
CA PHE A 161 -3.18 -4.52 0.40
C PHE A 161 -2.34 -5.80 0.25
N LEU A 162 -1.06 -5.68 -0.10
CA LEU A 162 -0.14 -6.81 -0.18
C LEU A 162 0.29 -7.34 1.19
N ALA A 163 0.49 -6.47 2.18
CA ALA A 163 0.77 -6.90 3.55
C ALA A 163 -0.34 -7.80 4.11
N ARG A 164 -1.60 -7.59 3.69
CA ARG A 164 -2.72 -8.48 4.05
C ARG A 164 -2.55 -9.90 3.51
N ALA A 165 -1.94 -10.06 2.34
CA ALA A 165 -1.66 -11.39 1.81
C ALA A 165 -0.75 -12.22 2.74
N LEU A 166 0.16 -11.56 3.49
CA LEU A 166 1.00 -12.21 4.50
C LEU A 166 0.22 -12.59 5.76
N THR A 167 -0.80 -11.83 6.13
CA THR A 167 -1.59 -12.09 7.33
C THR A 167 -2.65 -13.17 7.13
N GLY A 168 -2.98 -13.47 5.87
CA GLY A 168 -3.89 -14.53 5.49
C GLY A 168 -3.35 -15.94 5.74
N PRO A 169 -4.20 -16.98 5.59
CA PRO A 169 -3.80 -18.37 5.75
C PRO A 169 -2.83 -18.84 4.68
N ALA A 170 -2.90 -18.27 3.48
CA ALA A 170 -2.02 -18.52 2.35
C ALA A 170 -1.96 -17.27 1.46
N MET A 171 -0.90 -17.13 0.69
CA MET A 171 -0.83 -16.15 -0.38
C MET A 171 -1.54 -16.71 -1.61
N VAL A 172 -2.46 -15.93 -2.16
CA VAL A 172 -3.21 -16.33 -3.36
C VAL A 172 -2.43 -15.89 -4.60
N GLY A 173 -2.26 -16.83 -5.54
CA GLY A 173 -1.76 -16.56 -6.88
C GLY A 173 -2.81 -16.94 -7.92
N VAL A 174 -2.72 -16.36 -9.11
CA VAL A 174 -3.54 -16.74 -10.26
C VAL A 174 -2.78 -17.76 -11.10
N ARG A 175 -3.42 -18.87 -11.43
CA ARG A 175 -2.80 -19.97 -12.18
C ARG A 175 -2.31 -19.49 -13.56
N GLY A 176 -1.06 -19.81 -13.87
CA GLY A 176 -0.42 -19.39 -15.11
C GLY A 176 0.33 -18.05 -14.99
N TYR A 177 0.25 -17.37 -13.85
CA TYR A 177 0.94 -16.10 -13.60
C TYR A 177 1.92 -16.21 -12.45
N ASN A 178 3.14 -15.71 -12.68
CA ASN A 178 4.19 -15.66 -11.68
C ASN A 178 5.03 -14.38 -11.86
N PRO A 179 4.42 -13.20 -11.66
CA PRO A 179 5.07 -11.93 -11.95
C PRO A 179 6.29 -11.70 -11.05
N GLN A 180 7.19 -10.83 -11.51
CA GLN A 180 8.23 -10.26 -10.67
C GLN A 180 7.59 -9.29 -9.67
N VAL A 181 7.99 -9.37 -8.42
CA VAL A 181 7.53 -8.51 -7.32
C VAL A 181 8.72 -7.92 -6.56
N GLN A 182 8.51 -6.77 -5.98
CA GLN A 182 9.45 -6.12 -5.07
C GLN A 182 8.89 -6.09 -3.65
N SER A 183 9.78 -6.10 -2.67
CA SER A 183 9.48 -5.83 -1.27
C SER A 183 10.39 -4.73 -0.77
N LEU A 184 9.83 -3.56 -0.55
CA LEU A 184 10.55 -2.44 0.05
C LEU A 184 10.55 -2.60 1.58
N ASP A 185 11.73 -2.46 2.17
CA ASP A 185 11.85 -2.44 3.63
C ASP A 185 11.22 -1.15 4.20
N PRO A 186 10.47 -1.23 5.33
CA PRO A 186 9.87 -0.06 5.94
C PRO A 186 10.87 1.04 6.34
N ASP A 187 12.07 0.68 6.81
CA ASP A 187 13.08 1.67 7.19
C ASP A 187 13.68 2.36 5.95
N ASP A 188 13.82 1.63 4.83
CA ASP A 188 14.21 2.21 3.55
C ASP A 188 13.19 3.22 3.05
N ALA A 189 11.89 2.92 3.19
CA ALA A 189 10.82 3.85 2.87
C ALA A 189 10.89 5.11 3.75
N VAL A 190 11.13 4.94 5.05
CA VAL A 190 11.27 6.05 6.00
C VAL A 190 12.46 6.93 5.64
N ARG A 191 13.62 6.36 5.32
CA ARG A 191 14.80 7.15 4.89
C ARG A 191 14.53 7.97 3.63
N ALA A 192 13.78 7.44 2.67
CA ALA A 192 13.38 8.19 1.49
C ALA A 192 12.47 9.38 1.85
N MET A 193 11.56 9.21 2.81
CA MET A 193 10.68 10.27 3.28
C MET A 193 11.43 11.35 4.05
N VAL A 194 12.40 10.98 4.90
CA VAL A 194 13.27 11.94 5.60
C VAL A 194 14.07 12.77 4.59
N LEU A 195 14.68 12.11 3.60
CA LEU A 195 15.39 12.81 2.52
C LEU A 195 14.47 13.76 1.73
N ALA A 196 13.23 13.36 1.46
CA ALA A 196 12.28 14.24 0.79
C ALA A 196 11.85 15.43 1.66
N ALA A 197 11.62 15.20 2.95
CA ALA A 197 11.21 16.23 3.89
C ALA A 197 12.28 17.30 4.14
N SER A 198 13.59 16.97 3.98
CA SER A 198 14.69 17.92 4.06
C SER A 198 14.74 18.95 2.92
N GLY A 199 13.87 18.83 1.92
CA GLY A 199 13.81 19.75 0.78
C GLY A 199 14.88 19.53 -0.30
N GLN A 200 15.65 18.44 -0.23
CA GLN A 200 16.70 18.12 -1.20
C GLN A 200 16.14 17.50 -2.49
N LEU A 201 14.92 16.99 -2.48
CA LEU A 201 14.26 16.38 -3.64
C LEU A 201 13.20 17.31 -4.22
N ARG A 202 12.94 17.19 -5.54
CA ARG A 202 11.85 17.90 -6.23
C ARG A 202 11.26 17.02 -7.33
N GLY A 203 9.94 16.92 -7.37
CA GLY A 203 9.20 16.15 -8.38
C GLY A 203 8.94 14.71 -7.95
N VAL A 204 8.95 13.77 -8.87
CA VAL A 204 8.53 12.39 -8.65
C VAL A 204 9.75 11.47 -8.56
N TYR A 205 9.70 10.53 -7.61
CA TYR A 205 10.73 9.51 -7.41
C TYR A 205 10.09 8.16 -7.09
N ASN A 206 10.57 7.11 -7.74
CA ASN A 206 10.28 5.74 -7.36
C ASN A 206 11.18 5.31 -6.20
N VAL A 207 10.59 4.69 -5.19
CA VAL A 207 11.29 4.17 -4.00
C VAL A 207 11.18 2.65 -4.01
N ALA A 208 12.25 1.96 -4.36
CA ALA A 208 12.26 0.51 -4.55
C ALA A 208 13.62 -0.10 -4.21
N PRO A 209 13.68 -1.39 -3.83
CA PRO A 209 14.93 -2.14 -3.78
C PRO A 209 15.54 -2.31 -5.17
N ASP A 210 16.82 -2.71 -5.23
CA ASP A 210 17.55 -2.88 -6.49
C ASP A 210 17.13 -4.15 -7.25
N ASP A 211 16.54 -5.12 -6.56
CA ASP A 211 16.16 -6.43 -7.09
C ASP A 211 14.66 -6.66 -7.09
N SER A 212 14.27 -7.72 -7.75
CA SER A 212 12.91 -8.28 -7.70
C SER A 212 13.00 -9.80 -7.68
N VAL A 213 11.95 -10.47 -7.21
CA VAL A 213 11.85 -11.93 -7.19
C VAL A 213 10.52 -12.37 -7.79
N ALA A 214 10.45 -13.62 -8.26
CA ALA A 214 9.18 -14.19 -8.71
C ALA A 214 8.19 -14.28 -7.52
N ALA A 215 6.90 -14.07 -7.76
CA ALA A 215 5.86 -14.09 -6.70
C ALA A 215 5.81 -15.43 -5.95
N SER A 216 6.15 -16.56 -6.61
CA SER A 216 6.28 -17.86 -5.96
C SER A 216 7.46 -17.91 -4.98
N GLU A 217 8.58 -17.30 -5.33
CA GLU A 217 9.76 -17.19 -4.48
C GLU A 217 9.50 -16.25 -3.30
N ALA A 218 8.83 -15.10 -3.53
CA ALA A 218 8.43 -14.19 -2.48
C ALA A 218 7.59 -14.89 -1.40
N ALA A 219 6.65 -15.76 -1.80
CA ALA A 219 5.87 -16.55 -0.85
C ALA A 219 6.75 -17.51 -0.02
N GLN A 220 7.74 -18.17 -0.65
CA GLN A 220 8.68 -19.07 0.05
C GLN A 220 9.55 -18.29 1.05
N LEU A 221 10.12 -17.15 0.65
CA LEU A 221 10.95 -16.28 1.49
C LEU A 221 10.16 -15.81 2.72
N ALA A 222 8.89 -15.45 2.54
CA ALA A 222 8.01 -15.06 3.64
C ALA A 222 7.51 -16.24 4.49
N GLY A 223 7.94 -17.48 4.22
CA GLY A 223 7.46 -18.68 4.93
C GLY A 223 5.96 -18.94 4.73
N ARG A 224 5.39 -18.56 3.58
CA ARG A 224 3.96 -18.71 3.28
C ARG A 224 3.70 -19.74 2.19
N ARG A 225 2.59 -20.46 2.34
CA ARG A 225 2.10 -21.32 1.24
C ARG A 225 1.45 -20.44 0.18
N ARG A 226 1.79 -20.68 -1.10
CA ARG A 226 1.07 -20.10 -2.22
C ARG A 226 0.01 -21.07 -2.70
N VAL A 227 -1.22 -20.56 -2.85
CA VAL A 227 -2.35 -21.32 -3.40
C VAL A 227 -2.75 -20.67 -4.72
N GLU A 228 -2.67 -21.44 -5.79
CA GLU A 228 -3.03 -20.96 -7.12
C GLU A 228 -4.49 -21.27 -7.42
N VAL A 229 -5.24 -20.24 -7.81
CA VAL A 229 -6.63 -20.34 -8.24
C VAL A 229 -6.73 -20.11 -9.75
N PRO A 230 -7.67 -20.79 -10.46
CA PRO A 230 -7.95 -20.48 -11.85
C PRO A 230 -8.36 -19.02 -12.01
N GLU A 231 -7.95 -18.38 -13.11
CA GLU A 231 -8.25 -16.96 -13.38
C GLU A 231 -9.76 -16.67 -13.31
N SER A 232 -10.58 -17.49 -13.98
CA SER A 232 -12.05 -17.34 -13.96
C SER A 232 -12.66 -17.44 -12.55
N ALA A 233 -12.07 -18.26 -11.68
CA ALA A 233 -12.49 -18.38 -10.29
C ALA A 233 -12.03 -17.20 -9.44
N ALA A 234 -10.83 -16.66 -9.70
CA ALA A 234 -10.30 -15.51 -9.01
C ALA A 234 -11.19 -14.27 -9.20
N PHE A 235 -11.58 -13.99 -10.44
CA PHE A 235 -12.48 -12.88 -10.77
C PHE A 235 -13.89 -13.10 -10.21
N ALA A 236 -14.51 -14.27 -10.44
CA ALA A 236 -15.88 -14.56 -9.98
C ALA A 236 -16.00 -14.56 -8.45
N VAL A 237 -14.98 -15.08 -7.74
CA VAL A 237 -14.96 -15.07 -6.27
C VAL A 237 -14.67 -13.66 -5.77
N GLY A 238 -13.74 -12.92 -6.39
CA GLY A 238 -13.43 -11.53 -6.05
C GLY A 238 -14.67 -10.64 -6.13
N GLU A 239 -15.40 -10.67 -7.25
CA GLU A 239 -16.63 -9.90 -7.42
C GLU A 239 -17.71 -10.27 -6.38
N ARG A 240 -17.92 -11.57 -6.16
CA ARG A 240 -18.98 -12.03 -5.26
C ARG A 240 -18.67 -11.73 -3.79
N LEU A 241 -17.42 -11.83 -3.39
CA LEU A 241 -17.00 -11.52 -2.03
C LEU A 241 -16.96 -10.01 -1.80
N ALA A 242 -16.57 -9.22 -2.80
CA ALA A 242 -16.66 -7.76 -2.77
C ALA A 242 -18.12 -7.27 -2.66
N SER A 243 -19.04 -7.87 -3.41
CA SER A 243 -20.48 -7.49 -3.39
C SER A 243 -21.16 -7.74 -2.03
N VAL A 244 -20.68 -8.71 -1.25
CA VAL A 244 -21.20 -9.02 0.10
C VAL A 244 -20.34 -8.42 1.22
N GLY A 245 -19.32 -7.62 0.88
CA GLY A 245 -18.45 -6.94 1.85
C GLY A 245 -17.51 -7.87 2.64
N VAL A 246 -17.25 -9.07 2.13
CA VAL A 246 -16.43 -10.10 2.81
C VAL A 246 -14.96 -10.05 2.38
N THR A 247 -14.67 -9.59 1.16
CA THR A 247 -13.30 -9.34 0.71
C THR A 247 -13.14 -7.97 0.10
N ILE A 248 -11.93 -7.63 0.02
CA ILE A 248 -11.35 -6.37 -0.34
C ILE A 248 -10.65 -6.47 -1.70
N THR A 249 -10.60 -7.68 -2.28
CA THR A 249 -9.96 -7.94 -3.56
C THR A 249 -10.95 -7.63 -4.67
N THR A 250 -10.77 -6.48 -5.30
CA THR A 250 -11.53 -6.10 -6.50
C THR A 250 -10.90 -6.74 -7.74
N PRO A 251 -11.63 -6.87 -8.86
CA PRO A 251 -11.03 -7.31 -10.12
C PRO A 251 -9.80 -6.52 -10.51
N GLY A 252 -9.79 -5.20 -10.28
CA GLY A 252 -8.65 -4.34 -10.55
C GLY A 252 -7.41 -4.67 -9.70
N GLU A 253 -7.58 -5.11 -8.45
CA GLU A 253 -6.48 -5.55 -7.59
C GLU A 253 -5.82 -6.83 -8.11
N LEU A 254 -6.59 -7.76 -8.73
CA LEU A 254 -6.04 -9.02 -9.25
C LEU A 254 -4.97 -8.80 -10.32
N ASN A 255 -5.04 -7.71 -11.08
CA ASN A 255 -4.03 -7.40 -12.09
C ASN A 255 -2.63 -7.24 -11.49
N TYR A 256 -2.52 -6.70 -10.26
CA TYR A 256 -1.24 -6.57 -9.56
C TYR A 256 -0.67 -7.91 -9.05
N HIS A 257 -1.47 -8.96 -9.03
CA HIS A 257 -1.04 -10.34 -8.74
C HIS A 257 -0.70 -11.14 -10.01
N MET A 258 -1.09 -10.63 -11.19
CA MET A 258 -0.90 -11.29 -12.48
C MET A 258 0.24 -10.68 -13.28
N TYR A 259 0.40 -9.36 -13.23
CA TYR A 259 1.31 -8.62 -14.09
C TYR A 259 2.38 -7.88 -13.28
N PRO A 260 3.60 -7.68 -13.84
CA PRO A 260 4.67 -6.97 -13.15
C PRO A 260 4.39 -5.47 -13.04
N TRP A 261 4.80 -4.88 -11.93
CA TRP A 261 4.87 -3.43 -11.69
C TRP A 261 6.11 -3.10 -10.87
N VAL A 262 7.25 -3.62 -11.34
CA VAL A 262 8.59 -3.45 -10.78
C VAL A 262 9.10 -2.05 -11.08
N LEU A 263 9.55 -1.34 -10.06
CA LEU A 263 9.99 0.05 -10.14
C LEU A 263 11.50 0.17 -10.27
N SER A 264 11.97 1.12 -11.06
CA SER A 264 13.36 1.56 -11.09
C SER A 264 13.58 2.64 -10.02
N ASN A 265 14.57 2.46 -9.17
CA ASN A 265 14.97 3.45 -8.17
C ASN A 265 16.13 4.36 -8.65
N ARG A 266 16.50 4.27 -9.92
CA ARG A 266 17.69 4.95 -10.48
C ARG A 266 17.71 6.44 -10.15
N ARG A 267 16.62 7.15 -10.38
CA ARG A 267 16.53 8.59 -10.15
C ARG A 267 16.74 8.97 -8.68
N LEU A 268 16.22 8.19 -7.76
CA LEU A 268 16.38 8.43 -6.32
C LEU A 268 17.81 8.07 -5.85
N ARG A 269 18.43 7.05 -6.46
CA ARG A 269 19.85 6.74 -6.21
C ARG A 269 20.78 7.86 -6.68
N GLU A 270 20.50 8.43 -7.83
CA GLU A 270 21.25 9.61 -8.34
C GLU A 270 21.11 10.83 -7.40
N ALA A 271 20.00 10.90 -6.64
CA ALA A 271 19.78 11.89 -5.61
C ALA A 271 20.36 11.53 -4.22
N GLY A 272 21.14 10.44 -4.14
CA GLY A 272 21.90 10.06 -2.93
C GLY A 272 21.22 9.06 -2.00
N TRP A 273 20.01 8.58 -2.30
CA TRP A 273 19.38 7.50 -1.54
C TRP A 273 19.76 6.13 -2.10
N ALA A 274 19.86 5.12 -1.22
CA ALA A 274 20.02 3.74 -1.62
C ALA A 274 19.27 2.81 -0.67
N PRO A 275 18.68 1.69 -1.16
CA PRO A 275 18.07 0.69 -0.30
C PRO A 275 19.16 0.01 0.54
N ALA A 276 18.89 -0.23 1.81
CA ALA A 276 19.77 -1.02 2.69
C ALA A 276 19.49 -2.51 2.57
N LYS A 277 18.26 -2.87 2.20
CA LYS A 277 17.85 -4.27 2.05
C LYS A 277 17.38 -4.59 0.63
N SER A 278 17.68 -5.80 0.22
CA SER A 278 17.13 -6.41 -0.98
C SER A 278 15.66 -6.81 -0.79
N THR A 279 14.95 -7.05 -1.89
CA THR A 279 13.61 -7.67 -1.87
C THR A 279 13.60 -8.98 -1.08
N ARG A 280 14.67 -9.79 -1.18
CA ARG A 280 14.77 -11.08 -0.49
C ARG A 280 14.81 -10.90 1.02
N GLU A 281 15.67 -10.04 1.53
CA GLU A 281 15.79 -9.73 2.95
C GLU A 281 14.50 -9.14 3.51
N ALA A 282 13.93 -8.14 2.82
CA ALA A 282 12.67 -7.51 3.23
C ALA A 282 11.49 -8.51 3.26
N MET A 283 11.44 -9.49 2.34
CA MET A 283 10.41 -10.55 2.36
C MET A 283 10.58 -11.53 3.53
N VAL A 284 11.81 -11.90 3.87
CA VAL A 284 12.09 -12.75 5.05
C VAL A 284 11.67 -12.04 6.32
N ASP A 285 12.06 -10.78 6.48
CA ASP A 285 11.69 -9.97 7.65
C ASP A 285 10.18 -9.77 7.76
N ALA A 286 9.50 -9.48 6.64
CA ALA A 286 8.05 -9.37 6.60
C ALA A 286 7.35 -10.68 7.02
N GLY A 287 7.90 -11.82 6.61
CA GLY A 287 7.42 -13.15 7.02
C GLY A 287 7.54 -13.38 8.52
N HIS A 288 8.67 -12.99 9.12
CA HIS A 288 8.91 -13.11 10.56
C HIS A 288 8.06 -12.14 11.40
N ALA A 289 7.76 -10.96 10.86
CA ALA A 289 6.94 -9.96 11.56
C ALA A 289 5.45 -10.36 11.71
N VAL A 290 4.98 -11.37 10.97
CA VAL A 290 3.58 -11.81 11.04
C VAL A 290 3.43 -12.93 12.07
N PRO A 291 2.57 -12.77 13.10
CA PRO A 291 2.33 -13.80 14.11
C PRO A 291 1.86 -15.14 13.51
N ASP A 292 2.22 -16.25 14.16
CA ASP A 292 1.81 -17.61 13.81
C ASP A 292 0.33 -17.87 14.13
N GLY A 293 -0.58 -17.25 13.40
CA GLY A 293 -2.02 -17.45 13.58
C GLY A 293 -2.86 -16.49 12.76
N VAL A 294 -4.07 -16.93 12.44
CA VAL A 294 -5.10 -16.10 11.80
C VAL A 294 -6.11 -15.72 12.87
N ARG A 295 -6.40 -14.45 13.00
CA ARG A 295 -7.45 -13.96 13.91
C ARG A 295 -8.81 -14.07 13.21
N LEU A 296 -9.68 -14.93 13.72
CA LEU A 296 -11.08 -15.02 13.32
C LEU A 296 -11.94 -14.43 14.46
N GLY A 297 -12.29 -13.16 14.36
CA GLY A 297 -12.98 -12.45 15.44
C GLY A 297 -12.12 -12.38 16.71
N ARG A 298 -12.62 -12.98 17.82
CA ARG A 298 -11.92 -13.05 19.12
C ARG A 298 -11.01 -14.27 19.29
N VAL A 299 -10.99 -15.17 18.32
CA VAL A 299 -10.25 -16.44 18.40
C VAL A 299 -9.05 -16.41 17.48
N GLN A 300 -7.88 -16.79 18.02
CA GLN A 300 -6.67 -16.99 17.24
C GLN A 300 -6.58 -18.48 16.87
N VAL A 301 -6.60 -18.79 15.57
CA VAL A 301 -6.57 -20.15 15.04
C VAL A 301 -5.23 -20.36 14.33
N ARG A 302 -4.63 -21.54 14.48
CA ARG A 302 -3.42 -21.90 13.74
C ARG A 302 -3.72 -21.88 12.24
N ARG A 303 -2.83 -21.26 11.45
CA ARG A 303 -3.00 -21.15 9.98
C ARG A 303 -3.25 -22.47 9.29
N GLY A 304 -2.56 -23.53 9.74
CA GLY A 304 -2.76 -24.89 9.22
C GLY A 304 -4.18 -25.41 9.38
N ASP A 305 -4.86 -25.05 10.44
CA ASP A 305 -6.24 -25.47 10.72
C ASP A 305 -7.24 -24.71 9.83
N VAL A 306 -6.97 -23.40 9.59
CA VAL A 306 -7.78 -22.60 8.67
C VAL A 306 -7.66 -23.12 7.23
N ILE A 307 -6.44 -23.48 6.78
CA ILE A 307 -6.21 -24.05 5.45
C ILE A 307 -6.93 -25.39 5.30
N ARG A 308 -6.84 -26.26 6.32
CA ARG A 308 -7.55 -27.56 6.33
C ARG A 308 -9.06 -27.39 6.31
N GLY A 309 -9.59 -26.45 7.10
CA GLY A 309 -11.01 -26.12 7.11
C GLY A 309 -11.50 -25.57 5.77
N ALA A 310 -10.75 -24.64 5.17
CA ALA A 310 -11.08 -24.08 3.85
C ALA A 310 -11.00 -25.13 2.73
N ALA A 311 -10.00 -26.01 2.74
CA ALA A 311 -9.88 -27.11 1.79
C ALA A 311 -11.04 -28.10 1.93
N ALA A 312 -11.44 -28.45 3.16
CA ALA A 312 -12.58 -29.32 3.44
C ALA A 312 -13.89 -28.68 2.97
N ALA A 313 -14.08 -27.37 3.21
CA ALA A 313 -15.25 -26.64 2.76
C ALA A 313 -15.33 -26.58 1.21
N MET A 314 -14.22 -26.33 0.53
CA MET A 314 -14.18 -26.35 -0.95
C MET A 314 -14.46 -27.76 -1.50
N ALA A 315 -13.89 -28.80 -0.91
CA ALA A 315 -14.17 -30.19 -1.30
C ALA A 315 -15.65 -30.55 -1.13
N PHE A 316 -16.27 -30.09 -0.02
CA PHE A 316 -17.69 -30.30 0.23
C PHE A 316 -18.58 -29.57 -0.80
N VAL A 317 -18.27 -28.31 -1.13
CA VAL A 317 -18.99 -27.55 -2.18
C VAL A 317 -18.83 -28.21 -3.55
N ALA A 318 -17.63 -28.67 -3.89
CA ALA A 318 -17.38 -29.39 -5.14
C ALA A 318 -18.15 -30.72 -5.19
N ALA A 319 -18.23 -31.44 -4.10
CA ALA A 319 -19.01 -32.70 -4.00
C ALA A 319 -20.52 -32.43 -4.16
N LEU A 320 -21.04 -31.36 -3.52
CA LEU A 320 -22.45 -30.96 -3.70
C LEU A 320 -22.76 -30.56 -5.15
N ALA A 321 -21.88 -29.81 -5.80
CA ALA A 321 -22.03 -29.42 -7.20
C ALA A 321 -22.00 -30.63 -8.14
N ALA A 322 -21.14 -31.64 -7.88
CA ALA A 322 -21.09 -32.88 -8.64
C ALA A 322 -22.34 -33.72 -8.45
N LEU A 323 -22.90 -33.79 -7.25
CA LEU A 323 -24.15 -34.47 -6.93
C LEU A 323 -25.37 -33.80 -7.63
N ALA A 324 -25.39 -32.46 -7.62
CA ALA A 324 -26.45 -31.70 -8.29
C ALA A 324 -26.43 -31.93 -9.85
N ARG A 325 -25.24 -31.98 -10.47
CA ARG A 325 -25.08 -32.29 -11.88
C ARG A 325 -25.54 -33.72 -12.24
N ARG A 326 -25.27 -34.69 -11.34
CA ARG A 326 -25.73 -36.09 -11.56
C ARG A 326 -27.25 -36.25 -11.43
N ARG A 327 -27.94 -35.43 -10.67
CA ARG A 327 -29.40 -35.44 -10.54
C ARG A 327 -30.10 -34.70 -11.70
N GLY A 328 -29.50 -33.62 -12.25
CA GLY A 328 -30.05 -32.90 -13.38
C GLY A 328 -29.89 -33.58 -14.76
N GLY A 329 -29.03 -34.58 -14.87
CA GLY A 329 -28.83 -35.37 -16.10
C GLY A 329 -29.66 -36.64 -16.21
N ARG A 330 -30.64 -36.85 -15.32
CA ARG A 330 -31.57 -37.98 -15.30
C ARG A 330 -33.06 -37.59 -15.49
N ALA A 331 -33.32 -36.37 -15.96
CA ALA A 331 -34.66 -35.91 -16.31
C ALA A 331 -34.79 -35.73 -17.82
#